data_79ca87d5ff1a63c0899b6927c64b6b44
#
_entry.id   79ca87d5ff1a63c0899b6927c64b6b44
#
_cell.length_a   1.000
_cell.length_b   1.000
_cell.length_c   1.000
_cell.angle_alpha   90.00
_cell.angle_beta   90.00
_cell.angle_gamma   90.00
#
_symmetry.space_group_name_H-M   'P 1'
#
loop_
_entity.id
_entity.type
_entity.pdbx_description
1 polymer ?
#
loop_
_entity_poly.entity_id
_entity_poly.type
_entity_poly.pdbx_seq_one_letter_code
_entity_poly.pdbx_strand_id
1 'polypeptide(L)'
;MRRNSDALSTLTAFYSYASTQFGRPILALQTDNRKEFDNLAFRTFLSHHGTVFRLTCPYTSQQNGRAERVLRTLNDCVCTLMFNANVPPCFRPDALATASLLLNLRPCRPRWNYAPHHILFDTPPSYDGLCIFGCLCYPSTADSAPHKLAPRSVACIFIGYPSNSKGYRCYDPVSHRVFTSQHVYFDEHVFPFHQVPPAVPPATGDPV
;
A
#
# COMPACT_ATOMS: atom_id res chain seq x y z
N MET A 1 -7.97 8.33 -6.21
CA MET A 1 -9.16 9.00 -6.80
C MET A 1 -8.77 10.43 -7.15
N ARG A 2 -8.83 10.80 -8.43
CA ARG A 2 -8.51 12.17 -8.88
C ARG A 2 -9.71 13.11 -8.90
N ARG A 3 -10.95 12.57 -8.83
CA ARG A 3 -12.22 13.33 -8.80
C ARG A 3 -13.25 12.60 -7.94
N ASN A 4 -14.19 13.34 -7.37
CA ASN A 4 -15.33 12.79 -6.62
C ASN A 4 -16.23 11.86 -7.46
N SER A 5 -16.18 11.99 -8.79
CA SER A 5 -16.87 11.12 -9.75
C SER A 5 -16.34 9.68 -9.81
N ASP A 6 -15.15 9.41 -9.25
CA ASP A 6 -14.50 8.11 -9.35
C ASP A 6 -14.93 7.13 -8.24
N ALA A 7 -15.75 7.60 -7.28
CA ALA A 7 -16.15 6.79 -6.12
C ALA A 7 -16.99 5.56 -6.54
N LEU A 8 -17.95 5.74 -7.43
CA LEU A 8 -18.82 4.66 -7.89
C LEU A 8 -18.04 3.62 -8.72
N SER A 9 -17.20 4.05 -9.64
CA SER A 9 -16.37 3.14 -10.46
C SER A 9 -15.40 2.32 -9.60
N THR A 10 -14.79 2.96 -8.61
CA THR A 10 -13.92 2.28 -7.64
C THR A 10 -14.68 1.26 -6.80
N LEU A 11 -15.89 1.62 -6.34
CA LEU A 11 -16.76 0.71 -5.59
C LEU A 11 -17.17 -0.50 -6.45
N THR A 12 -17.59 -0.26 -7.70
CA THR A 12 -17.97 -1.33 -8.63
C THR A 12 -16.82 -2.31 -8.85
N ALA A 13 -15.61 -1.81 -9.08
CA ALA A 13 -14.42 -2.63 -9.22
C ALA A 13 -14.13 -3.45 -7.94
N PHE A 14 -14.29 -2.82 -6.76
CA PHE A 14 -14.12 -3.49 -5.48
C PHE A 14 -15.16 -4.59 -5.25
N TYR A 15 -16.43 -4.36 -5.62
CA TYR A 15 -17.48 -5.40 -5.53
C TYR A 15 -17.18 -6.59 -6.41
N SER A 16 -16.78 -6.36 -7.66
CA SER A 16 -16.39 -7.42 -8.59
C SER A 16 -15.20 -8.21 -8.04
N TYR A 17 -14.19 -7.51 -7.52
CA TYR A 17 -13.03 -8.13 -6.89
C TYR A 17 -13.43 -9.00 -5.69
N ALA A 18 -14.20 -8.44 -4.75
CA ALA A 18 -14.60 -9.15 -3.53
C ALA A 18 -15.44 -10.39 -3.84
N SER A 19 -16.38 -10.29 -4.77
CA SER A 19 -17.21 -11.43 -5.21
C SER A 19 -16.37 -12.54 -5.84
N THR A 20 -15.42 -12.16 -6.74
CA THR A 20 -14.59 -13.14 -7.45
C THR A 20 -13.58 -13.81 -6.53
N GLN A 21 -12.93 -13.04 -5.63
CA GLN A 21 -11.84 -13.57 -4.79
C GLN A 21 -12.36 -14.34 -3.57
N PHE A 22 -13.49 -13.93 -3.00
CA PHE A 22 -13.97 -14.47 -1.73
C PHE A 22 -15.30 -15.23 -1.83
N GLY A 23 -15.99 -15.17 -2.96
CA GLY A 23 -17.30 -15.84 -3.17
C GLY A 23 -18.36 -15.38 -2.17
N ARG A 24 -18.22 -14.21 -1.56
CA ARG A 24 -19.14 -13.69 -0.52
C ARG A 24 -19.64 -12.30 -0.89
N PRO A 25 -20.95 -12.03 -0.71
CA PRO A 25 -21.50 -10.71 -0.95
C PRO A 25 -21.08 -9.72 0.14
N ILE A 26 -21.00 -8.44 -0.21
CA ILE A 26 -20.87 -7.36 0.76
C ILE A 26 -22.25 -7.08 1.34
N LEU A 27 -22.45 -7.37 2.61
CA LEU A 27 -23.77 -7.29 3.26
C LEU A 27 -24.17 -5.85 3.59
N ALA A 28 -23.23 -5.01 3.95
CA ALA A 28 -23.51 -3.62 4.31
C ALA A 28 -22.32 -2.71 3.98
N LEU A 29 -22.63 -1.51 3.55
CA LEU A 29 -21.69 -0.42 3.36
C LEU A 29 -22.07 0.76 4.24
N GLN A 30 -21.12 1.25 5.04
CA GLN A 30 -21.32 2.44 5.87
C GLN A 30 -20.39 3.55 5.38
N THR A 31 -20.95 4.75 5.19
CA THR A 31 -20.20 5.93 4.76
C THR A 31 -20.60 7.15 5.60
N ASP A 32 -19.82 8.22 5.49
CA ASP A 32 -20.23 9.54 5.94
C ASP A 32 -21.26 10.17 4.95
N ASN A 33 -21.83 11.31 5.35
CA ASN A 33 -22.90 11.98 4.58
C ASN A 33 -22.36 12.80 3.37
N ARG A 34 -21.21 12.45 2.80
CA ARG A 34 -20.69 13.15 1.64
C ARG A 34 -21.50 12.82 0.40
N LYS A 35 -21.80 13.86 -0.40
CA LYS A 35 -22.62 13.74 -1.63
C LYS A 35 -22.05 12.75 -2.66
N GLU A 36 -20.74 12.47 -2.61
CA GLU A 36 -20.09 11.48 -3.48
C GLU A 36 -20.60 10.06 -3.25
N PHE A 37 -21.04 9.74 -2.02
CA PHE A 37 -21.59 8.44 -1.65
C PHE A 37 -23.12 8.46 -1.56
N ASP A 38 -23.72 9.61 -1.28
CA ASP A 38 -25.17 9.74 -1.16
C ASP A 38 -25.79 10.33 -2.43
N ASN A 39 -25.85 9.53 -3.49
CA ASN A 39 -26.48 9.87 -4.75
C ASN A 39 -27.29 8.69 -5.30
N LEU A 40 -28.19 8.96 -6.25
CA LEU A 40 -29.10 7.95 -6.78
C LEU A 40 -28.37 6.77 -7.41
N ALA A 41 -27.33 7.01 -8.21
CA ALA A 41 -26.58 5.96 -8.88
C ALA A 41 -25.90 5.00 -7.88
N PHE A 42 -25.36 5.54 -6.80
CA PHE A 42 -24.73 4.77 -5.73
C PHE A 42 -25.76 3.91 -4.96
N ARG A 43 -26.90 4.50 -4.60
CA ARG A 43 -27.99 3.78 -3.93
C ARG A 43 -28.58 2.69 -4.81
N THR A 44 -28.81 2.96 -6.10
CA THR A 44 -29.30 1.96 -7.06
C THR A 44 -28.32 0.80 -7.22
N PHE A 45 -27.02 1.09 -7.33
CA PHE A 45 -25.97 0.07 -7.39
C PHE A 45 -26.01 -0.85 -6.16
N LEU A 46 -26.05 -0.31 -4.94
CA LEU A 46 -26.09 -1.08 -3.71
C LEU A 46 -27.37 -1.93 -3.59
N SER A 47 -28.52 -1.36 -3.97
CA SER A 47 -29.79 -2.07 -3.98
C SER A 47 -29.77 -3.28 -4.90
N HIS A 48 -29.21 -3.16 -6.12
CA HIS A 48 -29.05 -4.27 -7.05
C HIS A 48 -28.19 -5.40 -6.51
N HIS A 49 -27.22 -5.08 -5.63
CA HIS A 49 -26.35 -6.07 -4.99
C HIS A 49 -26.89 -6.57 -3.64
N GLY A 50 -28.08 -6.15 -3.22
CA GLY A 50 -28.66 -6.51 -1.94
C GLY A 50 -27.86 -6.00 -0.73
N THR A 51 -27.08 -4.95 -0.91
CA THR A 51 -26.21 -4.39 0.12
C THR A 51 -26.94 -3.30 0.91
N VAL A 52 -26.96 -3.42 2.23
CA VAL A 52 -27.54 -2.42 3.12
C VAL A 52 -26.66 -1.17 3.14
N PHE A 53 -27.24 -0.03 2.73
CA PHE A 53 -26.55 1.25 2.79
C PHE A 53 -26.84 1.93 4.14
N ARG A 54 -25.77 2.32 4.84
CA ARG A 54 -25.85 3.01 6.14
C ARG A 54 -25.10 4.34 6.06
N LEU A 55 -25.81 5.42 6.36
CA LEU A 55 -25.20 6.73 6.54
C LEU A 55 -24.97 6.97 8.04
N THR A 56 -23.86 7.60 8.37
CA THR A 56 -23.60 8.05 9.75
C THR A 56 -24.51 9.25 10.08
N CYS A 57 -24.90 9.40 11.34
CA CYS A 57 -25.60 10.59 11.76
C CYS A 57 -24.73 11.84 11.59
N PRO A 58 -25.31 12.98 11.19
CA PRO A 58 -24.57 14.23 11.13
C PRO A 58 -23.90 14.54 12.47
N TYR A 59 -22.67 15.06 12.41
CA TYR A 59 -21.85 15.43 13.59
C TYR A 59 -21.46 14.28 14.53
N THR A 60 -21.61 13.01 14.12
CA THR A 60 -21.22 11.84 14.89
C THR A 60 -20.09 11.07 14.22
N SER A 61 -18.88 11.64 14.21
CA SER A 61 -17.67 11.00 13.66
C SER A 61 -17.35 9.63 14.33
N GLN A 62 -17.78 9.45 15.57
CA GLN A 62 -17.60 8.22 16.34
C GLN A 62 -18.17 6.97 15.64
N GLN A 63 -19.21 7.12 14.82
CA GLN A 63 -19.80 6.01 14.07
C GLN A 63 -18.87 5.46 12.97
N ASN A 64 -17.94 6.27 12.45
CA ASN A 64 -16.89 5.85 11.53
C ASN A 64 -15.54 5.60 12.21
N GLY A 65 -15.48 5.66 13.53
CA GLY A 65 -14.24 5.58 14.32
C GLY A 65 -13.43 4.31 14.06
N ARG A 66 -14.05 3.22 13.59
CA ARG A 66 -13.31 2.00 13.20
C ARG A 66 -12.50 2.22 11.93
N ALA A 67 -13.11 2.78 10.89
CA ALA A 67 -12.44 3.08 9.63
C ALA A 67 -11.34 4.13 9.83
N GLU A 68 -11.65 5.21 10.57
CA GLU A 68 -10.69 6.27 10.90
C GLU A 68 -9.47 5.73 11.67
N ARG A 69 -9.69 4.82 12.62
CA ARG A 69 -8.60 4.17 13.36
C ARG A 69 -7.71 3.34 12.47
N VAL A 70 -8.28 2.56 11.56
CA VAL A 70 -7.51 1.76 10.60
C VAL A 70 -6.69 2.66 9.69
N LEU A 71 -7.29 3.74 9.15
CA LEU A 71 -6.59 4.71 8.31
C LEU A 71 -5.47 5.43 9.07
N ARG A 72 -5.69 5.80 10.33
CA ARG A 72 -4.65 6.38 11.19
C ARG A 72 -3.49 5.41 11.38
N THR A 73 -3.77 4.16 11.80
CA THR A 73 -2.73 3.13 11.97
C THR A 73 -1.95 2.87 10.69
N LEU A 74 -2.65 2.85 9.55
CA LEU A 74 -1.99 2.69 8.25
C LEU A 74 -1.07 3.88 7.95
N ASN A 75 -1.52 5.09 8.19
CA ASN A 75 -0.73 6.30 7.95
C ASN A 75 0.48 6.39 8.89
N ASP A 76 0.32 6.02 10.16
CA ASP A 76 1.42 5.95 11.12
C ASP A 76 2.47 4.92 10.69
N CYS A 77 2.03 3.76 10.16
CA CYS A 77 2.92 2.75 9.61
C CYS A 77 3.69 3.29 8.38
N VAL A 78 3.00 3.98 7.46
CA VAL A 78 3.63 4.63 6.30
C VAL A 78 4.70 5.62 6.74
N CYS A 79 4.37 6.49 7.68
CA CYS A 79 5.32 7.47 8.22
C CYS A 79 6.54 6.77 8.85
N THR A 80 6.31 5.73 9.63
CA THR A 80 7.39 4.96 10.25
C THR A 80 8.33 4.33 9.22
N LEU A 81 7.78 3.69 8.18
CA LEU A 81 8.58 3.10 7.10
C LEU A 81 9.43 4.16 6.38
N MET A 82 8.83 5.30 6.05
CA MET A 82 9.51 6.36 5.32
C MET A 82 10.57 7.07 6.16
N PHE A 83 10.27 7.41 7.41
CA PHE A 83 11.21 8.11 8.29
C PHE A 83 12.37 7.21 8.72
N ASN A 84 12.09 5.94 9.01
CA ASN A 84 13.16 5.01 9.40
C ASN A 84 14.26 4.86 8.34
N ALA A 85 13.91 4.97 7.06
CA ALA A 85 14.86 4.83 5.96
C ALA A 85 15.14 6.15 5.22
N ASN A 86 14.65 7.29 5.73
CA ASN A 86 14.75 8.62 5.11
C ASN A 86 14.31 8.65 3.64
N VAL A 87 13.28 7.84 3.30
CA VAL A 87 12.82 7.67 1.92
C VAL A 87 12.04 8.91 1.45
N PRO A 88 12.35 9.44 0.24
CA PRO A 88 11.68 10.61 -0.30
C PRO A 88 10.16 10.44 -0.45
N PRO A 89 9.36 11.53 -0.32
CA PRO A 89 7.90 11.49 -0.38
C PRO A 89 7.31 10.91 -1.67
N CYS A 90 8.04 10.90 -2.77
CA CYS A 90 7.60 10.28 -4.04
C CYS A 90 7.33 8.77 -3.91
N PHE A 91 7.96 8.08 -2.96
CA PHE A 91 7.75 6.65 -2.67
C PHE A 91 6.62 6.37 -1.67
N ARG A 92 5.85 7.39 -1.28
CA ARG A 92 4.70 7.21 -0.39
C ARG A 92 3.68 6.15 -0.89
N PRO A 93 3.37 6.03 -2.19
CA PRO A 93 2.50 4.96 -2.69
C PRO A 93 3.07 3.55 -2.42
N ASP A 94 4.38 3.36 -2.57
CA ASP A 94 5.06 2.09 -2.32
C ASP A 94 5.09 1.76 -0.82
N ALA A 95 5.35 2.76 0.03
CA ALA A 95 5.26 2.63 1.48
C ALA A 95 3.84 2.30 1.93
N LEU A 96 2.79 2.87 1.30
CA LEU A 96 1.39 2.58 1.60
C LEU A 96 1.03 1.13 1.26
N ALA A 97 1.47 0.64 0.10
CA ALA A 97 1.26 -0.76 -0.30
C ALA A 97 1.95 -1.71 0.69
N THR A 98 3.21 -1.42 1.06
CA THR A 98 3.98 -2.20 2.03
C THR A 98 3.34 -2.17 3.42
N ALA A 99 2.92 -1.00 3.91
CA ALA A 99 2.22 -0.86 5.20
C ALA A 99 0.91 -1.66 5.22
N SER A 100 0.15 -1.64 4.12
CA SER A 100 -1.08 -2.43 3.99
C SER A 100 -0.80 -3.93 4.07
N LEU A 101 0.25 -4.41 3.40
CA LEU A 101 0.69 -5.81 3.48
C LEU A 101 1.05 -6.17 4.92
N LEU A 102 1.92 -5.41 5.56
CA LEU A 102 2.39 -5.67 6.93
C LEU A 102 1.25 -5.69 7.95
N LEU A 103 0.29 -4.75 7.84
CA LEU A 103 -0.88 -4.72 8.73
C LEU A 103 -1.80 -5.91 8.54
N ASN A 104 -1.90 -6.45 7.31
CA ASN A 104 -2.68 -7.65 7.03
C ASN A 104 -2.00 -8.94 7.51
N LEU A 105 -0.68 -8.97 7.58
CA LEU A 105 0.09 -10.11 8.09
C LEU A 105 0.25 -10.09 9.62
N ARG A 106 0.13 -8.91 10.25
CA ARG A 106 0.35 -8.77 11.70
C ARG A 106 -0.83 -9.29 12.51
N PRO A 107 -0.63 -10.14 13.53
CA PRO A 107 -1.64 -10.54 14.48
C PRO A 107 -2.24 -9.34 15.23
N CYS A 108 -3.54 -9.35 15.48
CA CYS A 108 -4.20 -8.26 16.18
C CYS A 108 -5.11 -8.78 17.31
N ARG A 109 -5.01 -8.15 18.51
CA ARG A 109 -5.78 -8.54 19.71
C ARG A 109 -7.29 -8.63 19.50
N PRO A 110 -7.98 -7.66 18.83
CA PRO A 110 -9.42 -7.73 18.63
C PRO A 110 -9.90 -8.94 17.81
N ARG A 111 -8.98 -9.71 17.25
CA ARG A 111 -9.24 -10.89 16.41
C ARG A 111 -8.59 -12.14 17.00
N TRP A 112 -8.56 -12.27 18.33
CA TRP A 112 -8.01 -13.44 19.05
C TRP A 112 -6.53 -13.71 18.68
N ASN A 113 -5.76 -12.66 18.42
CA ASN A 113 -4.38 -12.71 17.92
C ASN A 113 -4.19 -13.35 16.52
N TYR A 114 -5.25 -13.55 15.76
CA TYR A 114 -5.11 -13.91 14.34
C TYR A 114 -4.79 -12.68 13.47
N ALA A 115 -3.98 -12.90 12.44
CA ALA A 115 -3.73 -11.91 11.41
C ALA A 115 -4.99 -11.73 10.53
N PRO A 116 -5.28 -10.53 10.00
CA PRO A 116 -6.37 -10.34 9.03
C PRO A 116 -6.26 -11.30 7.83
N HIS A 117 -5.07 -11.55 7.34
CA HIS A 117 -4.79 -12.53 6.28
C HIS A 117 -5.30 -13.92 6.66
N HIS A 118 -4.97 -14.41 7.86
CA HIS A 118 -5.40 -15.73 8.32
C HIS A 118 -6.92 -15.85 8.35
N ILE A 119 -7.62 -14.82 8.86
CA ILE A 119 -9.08 -14.83 8.96
C ILE A 119 -9.75 -14.81 7.59
N LEU A 120 -9.12 -14.15 6.61
CA LEU A 120 -9.70 -13.98 5.28
C LEU A 120 -9.46 -15.20 4.38
N PHE A 121 -8.27 -15.80 4.44
CA PHE A 121 -7.84 -16.86 3.54
C PHE A 121 -7.79 -18.26 4.21
N ASP A 122 -8.08 -18.33 5.51
CA ASP A 122 -7.99 -19.56 6.33
C ASP A 122 -6.62 -20.24 6.29
N THR A 123 -5.58 -19.45 6.02
CA THR A 123 -4.20 -19.90 5.95
C THR A 123 -3.31 -18.99 6.79
N PRO A 124 -2.39 -19.55 7.60
CA PRO A 124 -1.48 -18.72 8.38
C PRO A 124 -0.60 -17.86 7.44
N PRO A 125 -0.32 -16.60 7.82
CA PRO A 125 0.57 -15.77 7.03
C PRO A 125 2.00 -16.33 7.05
N SER A 126 2.69 -16.32 5.91
CA SER A 126 4.14 -16.49 5.87
C SER A 126 4.81 -15.14 6.08
N TYR A 127 5.87 -15.16 6.88
CA TYR A 127 6.75 -14.00 7.09
C TYR A 127 8.06 -14.13 6.31
N ASP A 128 8.21 -15.23 5.57
CA ASP A 128 9.37 -15.45 4.72
C ASP A 128 9.45 -14.38 3.63
N GLY A 129 10.62 -13.85 3.43
CA GLY A 129 10.83 -12.79 2.45
C GLY A 129 10.35 -11.40 2.86
N LEU A 130 9.98 -11.19 4.15
CA LEU A 130 9.82 -9.83 4.65
C LEU A 130 11.19 -9.20 4.86
N CYS A 131 11.37 -8.01 4.25
CA CYS A 131 12.61 -7.25 4.29
C CYS A 131 12.35 -5.82 4.75
N ILE A 132 13.38 -5.15 5.28
CA ILE A 132 13.27 -3.80 5.81
C ILE A 132 13.13 -2.80 4.66
N PHE A 133 12.02 -2.06 4.65
CA PHE A 133 11.73 -1.04 3.63
C PHE A 133 12.81 0.05 3.58
N GLY A 134 13.29 0.37 2.39
CA GLY A 134 14.32 1.38 2.16
C GLY A 134 15.76 0.89 2.34
N CYS A 135 16.00 -0.38 2.68
CA CYS A 135 17.35 -0.94 2.79
C CYS A 135 18.02 -1.12 1.42
N LEU A 136 19.34 -1.26 1.45
CA LEU A 136 20.14 -1.59 0.28
C LEU A 136 19.82 -3.02 -0.18
N CYS A 137 19.66 -3.19 -1.49
CA CYS A 137 19.43 -4.50 -2.07
C CYS A 137 20.16 -4.68 -3.41
N TYR A 138 20.41 -5.92 -3.77
CA TYR A 138 21.13 -6.30 -4.98
C TYR A 138 20.29 -7.30 -5.78
N PRO A 139 19.36 -6.82 -6.63
CA PRO A 139 18.60 -7.68 -7.52
C PRO A 139 19.50 -8.32 -8.56
N SER A 140 19.22 -9.59 -8.90
CA SER A 140 19.91 -10.26 -10.00
C SER A 140 19.50 -9.66 -11.33
N THR A 141 20.49 -9.27 -12.13
CA THR A 141 20.34 -8.78 -13.50
C THR A 141 20.79 -9.82 -14.53
N ALA A 142 21.01 -11.08 -14.11
CA ALA A 142 21.57 -12.13 -14.95
C ALA A 142 20.78 -12.34 -16.27
N ASP A 143 19.43 -12.26 -16.19
CA ASP A 143 18.56 -12.49 -17.35
C ASP A 143 18.51 -11.30 -18.33
N SER A 144 18.88 -10.10 -17.87
CA SER A 144 18.91 -8.87 -18.68
C SER A 144 20.31 -8.39 -19.04
N ALA A 145 21.35 -9.14 -18.62
CA ALA A 145 22.74 -8.77 -18.85
C ALA A 145 23.10 -8.87 -20.36
N PRO A 146 23.75 -7.86 -20.94
CA PRO A 146 24.09 -7.85 -22.37
C PRO A 146 25.11 -8.92 -22.76
N HIS A 147 25.92 -9.41 -21.81
CA HIS A 147 26.88 -10.51 -22.02
C HIS A 147 27.25 -11.16 -20.67
N LYS A 148 27.83 -12.37 -20.73
CA LYS A 148 28.15 -13.20 -19.54
C LYS A 148 29.11 -12.57 -18.52
N LEU A 149 29.90 -11.58 -18.92
CA LEU A 149 30.85 -10.88 -18.07
C LEU A 149 30.30 -9.53 -17.53
N ALA A 150 29.07 -9.18 -17.87
CA ALA A 150 28.43 -8.00 -17.31
C ALA A 150 28.16 -8.18 -15.80
N PRO A 151 28.08 -7.08 -15.01
CA PRO A 151 27.70 -7.15 -13.62
C PRO A 151 26.35 -7.88 -13.47
N ARG A 152 26.30 -8.86 -12.58
CA ARG A 152 25.10 -9.68 -12.34
C ARG A 152 24.14 -9.10 -11.32
N SER A 153 24.48 -7.98 -10.73
CA SER A 153 23.63 -7.26 -9.77
C SER A 153 23.96 -5.77 -9.81
N VAL A 154 22.99 -4.96 -9.43
CA VAL A 154 23.11 -3.50 -9.31
C VAL A 154 22.68 -3.11 -7.91
N ALA A 155 23.37 -2.13 -7.30
CA ALA A 155 22.97 -1.58 -6.02
C ALA A 155 21.66 -0.80 -6.15
N CYS A 156 20.62 -1.29 -5.50
CA CYS A 156 19.27 -0.74 -5.54
C CYS A 156 18.74 -0.51 -4.12
N ILE A 157 17.60 0.13 -4.04
CA ILE A 157 16.88 0.39 -2.79
C ILE A 157 15.57 -0.39 -2.82
N PHE A 158 15.32 -1.15 -1.77
CA PHE A 158 14.09 -1.91 -1.63
C PHE A 158 12.92 -0.97 -1.30
N ILE A 159 11.90 -0.93 -2.15
CA ILE A 159 10.74 -0.06 -2.01
C ILE A 159 9.42 -0.84 -1.88
N GLY A 160 9.48 -2.12 -1.50
CA GLY A 160 8.28 -2.91 -1.20
C GLY A 160 8.02 -4.06 -2.16
N TYR A 161 6.76 -4.48 -2.21
CA TYR A 161 6.33 -5.68 -2.90
C TYR A 161 5.40 -5.34 -4.07
N PRO A 162 5.51 -6.04 -5.21
CA PRO A 162 4.59 -5.85 -6.32
C PRO A 162 3.21 -6.42 -5.99
N SER A 163 2.15 -5.80 -6.53
CA SER A 163 0.76 -6.25 -6.31
C SER A 163 0.38 -7.47 -7.15
N ASN A 164 1.02 -7.67 -8.30
CA ASN A 164 0.56 -8.64 -9.31
C ASN A 164 1.56 -9.76 -9.61
N SER A 165 2.67 -9.82 -8.88
CA SER A 165 3.72 -10.83 -9.08
C SER A 165 4.45 -11.15 -7.78
N LYS A 166 5.09 -12.32 -7.72
CA LYS A 166 6.00 -12.63 -6.62
C LYS A 166 7.33 -11.92 -6.86
N GLY A 167 7.91 -11.33 -5.81
CA GLY A 167 9.21 -10.68 -5.85
C GLY A 167 9.25 -9.39 -5.08
N TYR A 168 10.24 -8.57 -5.38
CA TYR A 168 10.61 -7.37 -4.65
C TYR A 168 10.71 -6.19 -5.63
N ARG A 169 10.16 -5.05 -5.24
CA ARG A 169 10.30 -3.81 -6.00
C ARG A 169 11.59 -3.13 -5.60
N CYS A 170 12.45 -2.93 -6.58
CA CYS A 170 13.78 -2.34 -6.40
C CYS A 170 13.86 -1.03 -7.18
N TYR A 171 14.34 0.02 -6.53
CA TYR A 171 14.61 1.32 -7.13
C TYR A 171 16.11 1.45 -7.39
N ASP A 172 16.49 1.65 -8.62
CA ASP A 172 17.86 1.97 -9.01
C ASP A 172 18.09 3.49 -8.92
N PRO A 173 18.91 3.99 -8.00
CA PRO A 173 19.15 5.42 -7.84
C PRO A 173 19.97 6.04 -8.97
N VAL A 174 20.67 5.25 -9.79
CA VAL A 174 21.47 5.74 -10.91
C VAL A 174 20.61 5.95 -12.15
N SER A 175 19.81 4.94 -12.52
CA SER A 175 18.92 5.05 -13.69
C SER A 175 17.57 5.66 -13.39
N HIS A 176 17.23 5.89 -12.11
CA HIS A 176 15.93 6.34 -11.62
C HIS A 176 14.75 5.44 -12.02
N ARG A 177 15.02 4.16 -12.21
CA ARG A 177 14.02 3.16 -12.61
C ARG A 177 13.59 2.29 -11.45
N VAL A 178 12.33 1.91 -11.46
CA VAL A 178 11.78 0.88 -10.58
C VAL A 178 11.52 -0.37 -11.40
N PHE A 179 11.99 -1.51 -10.91
CA PHE A 179 11.74 -2.81 -11.51
C PHE A 179 11.47 -3.87 -10.45
N THR A 180 10.99 -5.03 -10.86
CA THR A 180 10.71 -6.15 -9.96
C THR A 180 11.69 -7.28 -10.24
N SER A 181 12.24 -7.86 -9.16
CA SER A 181 13.10 -9.05 -9.24
C SER A 181 12.68 -10.06 -8.18
N GLN A 182 12.83 -11.35 -8.49
CA GLN A 182 12.58 -12.43 -7.53
C GLN A 182 13.84 -12.78 -6.74
N HIS A 183 15.00 -12.68 -7.37
CA HIS A 183 16.28 -13.01 -6.77
C HIS A 183 16.98 -11.74 -6.35
N VAL A 184 16.91 -11.44 -5.05
CA VAL A 184 17.45 -10.21 -4.47
C VAL A 184 18.23 -10.58 -3.22
N TYR A 185 19.46 -10.08 -3.11
CA TYR A 185 20.22 -10.10 -1.86
C TYR A 185 19.99 -8.79 -1.13
N PHE A 186 19.74 -8.83 0.19
CA PHE A 186 19.44 -7.65 1.00
C PHE A 186 20.57 -7.38 2.00
N ASP A 187 20.91 -6.10 2.14
CA ASP A 187 21.71 -5.60 3.24
C ASP A 187 20.83 -4.66 4.08
N GLU A 188 20.20 -5.23 5.10
CA GLU A 188 19.22 -4.55 5.94
C GLU A 188 19.84 -3.56 6.94
N HIS A 189 21.17 -3.52 7.03
CA HIS A 189 21.90 -2.58 7.89
C HIS A 189 22.24 -1.27 7.17
N VAL A 190 22.11 -1.23 5.84
CA VAL A 190 22.48 -0.07 5.03
C VAL A 190 21.23 0.58 4.43
N PHE A 191 21.10 1.88 4.68
CA PHE A 191 20.01 2.71 4.15
C PHE A 191 20.58 3.80 3.24
N PRO A 192 20.56 3.63 1.91
CA PRO A 192 21.22 4.56 1.00
C PRO A 192 20.68 6.01 1.07
N PHE A 193 19.40 6.20 1.37
CA PHE A 193 18.83 7.53 1.53
C PHE A 193 19.29 8.29 2.79
N HIS A 194 19.87 7.63 3.79
CA HIS A 194 20.50 8.31 4.91
C HIS A 194 21.79 9.03 4.51
N GLN A 195 22.44 8.57 3.44
CA GLN A 195 23.71 9.13 2.96
C GLN A 195 23.51 10.30 1.98
N VAL A 196 22.29 10.47 1.48
CA VAL A 196 21.93 11.60 0.60
C VAL A 196 21.38 12.72 1.48
N PRO A 197 22.01 13.89 1.58
CA PRO A 197 21.42 15.00 2.30
C PRO A 197 20.06 15.35 1.67
N PRO A 198 19.03 15.68 2.47
CA PRO A 198 17.72 16.04 1.93
C PRO A 198 17.91 17.17 0.92
N ALA A 199 17.39 16.99 -0.30
CA ALA A 199 17.39 18.04 -1.30
C ALA A 199 16.67 19.25 -0.69
N VAL A 200 17.39 20.30 -0.39
CA VAL A 200 16.82 21.57 0.08
C VAL A 200 15.91 22.05 -1.04
N PRO A 201 14.60 22.22 -0.81
CA PRO A 201 13.73 22.81 -1.81
C PRO A 201 14.31 24.17 -2.19
N PRO A 202 14.27 24.56 -3.48
CA PRO A 202 14.72 25.88 -3.88
C PRO A 202 13.97 26.90 -3.04
N ALA A 203 14.74 27.82 -2.40
CA ALA A 203 14.16 28.92 -1.66
C ALA A 203 13.22 29.67 -2.61
N THR A 204 11.93 29.66 -2.29
CA THR A 204 10.95 30.54 -2.93
C THR A 204 11.38 31.92 -2.61
N GLY A 205 12.05 32.55 -3.58
CA GLY A 205 12.38 33.97 -3.49
C GLY A 205 11.07 34.76 -3.43
N ASP A 206 10.85 35.45 -2.34
CA ASP A 206 9.80 36.44 -2.22
C ASP A 206 10.07 37.55 -3.29
N PRO A 207 9.08 37.87 -4.11
CA PRO A 207 9.18 39.11 -4.90
C PRO A 207 8.99 40.33 -3.98
N VAL A 208 9.95 41.20 -4.01
CA VAL A 208 9.91 42.58 -3.43
C VAL A 208 8.88 43.44 -4.19
#